data_4567ad41d03cde58771555e73668d592
#
_entry.id   4567ad41d03cde58771555e73668d592
#
_cell.length_a   1.000
_cell.length_b   1.000
_cell.length_c   1.000
_cell.angle_alpha   90.00
_cell.angle_beta   90.00
_cell.angle_gamma   90.00
#
_symmetry.space_group_name_H-M   'P 1'
#
loop_
_entity.id
_entity.type
_entity.pdbx_description
1 polymer ?
#
loop_
_entity_poly.entity_id
_entity_poly.type
_entity_poly.pdbx_seq_one_letter_code
_entity_poly.pdbx_strand_id
1 'polypeptide(L)'
;LFKVCVMRDIPIFTFINKMDREARDPFDLLDEIEKELGIGTVPVNWPIGCGKDFKGVYDRRRKEILYFTGSGTANGQKDVKGEELDLQDEKLKEVLGDSLYEKLCEDVELLDGAAEPFDLERIRHGKLSPVFFGSALTNFGVEPFLHEFLQMTTPPLPRTTADGIVDPFDERFSAFVFK
;
A
#
# COMPACT_ATOMS: atom_id res chain seq x y z
N LEU A 1 0.23 10.24 17.61
CA LEU A 1 0.74 10.71 16.29
C LEU A 1 -0.37 10.81 15.25
N PHE A 2 -1.19 9.77 15.04
CA PHE A 2 -2.29 9.76 14.06
C PHE A 2 -3.18 11.02 14.14
N LYS A 3 -3.71 11.35 15.33
CA LYS A 3 -4.56 12.55 15.52
C LYS A 3 -3.86 13.85 15.10
N VAL A 4 -2.54 13.94 15.28
CA VAL A 4 -1.75 15.11 14.85
C VAL A 4 -1.66 15.18 13.33
N CYS A 5 -1.50 14.03 12.67
CA CYS A 5 -1.49 13.96 11.21
C CYS A 5 -2.84 14.39 10.63
N VAL A 6 -3.95 13.86 11.19
CA VAL A 6 -5.31 14.23 10.76
C VAL A 6 -5.58 15.73 10.96
N MET A 7 -5.18 16.32 12.10
CA MET A 7 -5.33 17.76 12.36
C MET A 7 -4.56 18.66 11.38
N ARG A 8 -3.56 18.12 10.72
CA ARG A 8 -2.67 18.85 9.83
C ARG A 8 -2.83 18.48 8.35
N ASP A 9 -3.87 17.71 8.03
CA ASP A 9 -4.12 17.17 6.70
C ASP A 9 -2.88 16.48 6.08
N ILE A 10 -2.14 15.74 6.92
CA ILE A 10 -0.98 14.97 6.48
C ILE A 10 -1.49 13.62 5.93
N PRO A 11 -1.11 13.24 4.69
CA PRO A 11 -1.51 11.96 4.13
C PRO A 11 -1.01 10.78 4.97
N ILE A 12 -1.85 9.76 5.12
CA ILE A 12 -1.58 8.58 5.93
C ILE A 12 -1.58 7.37 5.02
N PHE A 13 -0.47 6.64 5.04
CA PHE A 13 -0.28 5.41 4.30
C PHE A 13 -0.22 4.24 5.26
N THR A 14 -0.88 3.15 4.89
CA THR A 14 -0.88 1.91 5.68
C THR A 14 -0.12 0.82 4.94
N PHE A 15 0.87 0.22 5.60
CA PHE A 15 1.58 -0.94 5.09
C PHE A 15 1.35 -2.14 6.02
N ILE A 16 0.57 -3.12 5.56
CA ILE A 16 0.29 -4.37 6.26
C ILE A 16 1.46 -5.32 6.01
N ASN A 17 2.29 -5.44 7.02
CA ASN A 17 3.56 -6.17 6.97
C ASN A 17 3.41 -7.63 7.38
N LYS A 18 4.41 -8.44 7.07
CA LYS A 18 4.55 -9.84 7.47
C LYS A 18 3.57 -10.80 6.79
N MET A 19 3.22 -10.54 5.54
CA MET A 19 2.40 -11.46 4.75
C MET A 19 3.09 -12.82 4.49
N ASP A 20 4.40 -12.93 4.76
CA ASP A 20 5.17 -14.17 4.80
C ASP A 20 4.85 -15.07 6.01
N ARG A 21 3.97 -14.63 6.88
CA ARG A 21 3.45 -15.39 8.03
C ARG A 21 1.94 -15.54 7.92
N GLU A 22 1.38 -16.47 8.68
CA GLU A 22 -0.07 -16.59 8.80
C GLU A 22 -0.66 -15.26 9.30
N ALA A 23 -1.65 -14.77 8.58
CA ALA A 23 -2.30 -13.50 8.82
C ALA A 23 -3.82 -13.70 8.89
N ARG A 24 -4.51 -12.72 9.46
CA ARG A 24 -5.96 -12.62 9.40
C ARG A 24 -6.40 -12.31 7.97
N ASP A 25 -7.68 -12.50 7.71
CA ASP A 25 -8.27 -12.13 6.42
C ASP A 25 -7.98 -10.66 6.09
N PRO A 26 -7.54 -10.34 4.86
CA PRO A 26 -7.24 -8.98 4.46
C PRO A 26 -8.42 -8.01 4.58
N PHE A 27 -9.65 -8.45 4.33
CA PHE A 27 -10.85 -7.62 4.51
C PHE A 27 -11.08 -7.26 5.98
N ASP A 28 -10.89 -8.23 6.89
CA ASP A 28 -10.98 -7.98 8.33
C ASP A 28 -9.96 -6.95 8.80
N LEU A 29 -8.76 -6.95 8.21
CA LEU A 29 -7.71 -5.99 8.53
C LEU A 29 -8.06 -4.58 8.05
N LEU A 30 -8.67 -4.43 6.87
CA LEU A 30 -9.18 -3.15 6.39
C LEU A 30 -10.27 -2.60 7.30
N ASP A 31 -11.24 -3.43 7.65
CA ASP A 31 -12.32 -3.09 8.57
C ASP A 31 -11.82 -2.63 9.93
N GLU A 32 -10.79 -3.30 10.47
CA GLU A 32 -10.18 -2.92 11.75
C GLU A 32 -9.51 -1.55 11.67
N ILE A 33 -8.75 -1.28 10.60
CA ILE A 33 -8.12 0.02 10.36
C ILE A 33 -9.17 1.12 10.31
N GLU A 34 -10.25 0.91 9.58
CA GLU A 34 -11.32 1.89 9.45
C GLU A 34 -12.03 2.16 10.78
N LYS A 35 -12.32 1.12 11.55
CA LYS A 35 -12.95 1.24 12.87
C LYS A 35 -12.06 1.93 13.89
N GLU A 36 -10.78 1.55 13.95
CA GLU A 36 -9.84 2.09 14.94
C GLU A 36 -9.40 3.52 14.63
N LEU A 37 -9.20 3.83 13.36
CA LEU A 37 -8.67 5.13 12.95
C LEU A 37 -9.75 6.10 12.49
N GLY A 38 -10.94 5.63 12.12
CA GLY A 38 -12.01 6.48 11.58
C GLY A 38 -11.65 7.13 10.26
N ILE A 39 -10.85 6.45 9.43
CA ILE A 39 -10.41 6.89 8.10
C ILE A 39 -10.75 5.78 7.10
N GLY A 40 -11.26 6.14 5.93
CA GLY A 40 -11.50 5.16 4.86
C GLY A 40 -10.20 4.53 4.36
N THR A 41 -10.27 3.31 3.86
CA THR A 41 -9.15 2.60 3.27
C THR A 41 -9.35 2.35 1.79
N VAL A 42 -8.27 2.39 1.02
CA VAL A 42 -8.26 1.97 -0.38
C VAL A 42 -7.06 1.05 -0.62
N PRO A 43 -7.28 -0.27 -0.79
CA PRO A 43 -6.18 -1.18 -1.09
C PRO A 43 -5.63 -0.90 -2.49
N VAL A 44 -4.34 -0.58 -2.55
CA VAL A 44 -3.59 -0.32 -3.79
C VAL A 44 -3.12 -1.64 -4.39
N ASN A 45 -2.69 -2.57 -3.54
CA ASN A 45 -2.41 -3.93 -3.92
C ASN A 45 -3.20 -4.92 -3.05
N TRP A 46 -3.30 -6.18 -3.49
CA TRP A 46 -3.99 -7.24 -2.78
C TRP A 46 -3.10 -8.47 -2.64
N PRO A 47 -3.03 -9.12 -1.47
CA PRO A 47 -2.14 -10.25 -1.26
C PRO A 47 -2.68 -11.52 -1.93
N ILE A 48 -1.80 -12.31 -2.50
CA ILE A 48 -2.09 -13.61 -3.08
C ILE A 48 -1.59 -14.68 -2.13
N GLY A 49 -2.49 -15.19 -1.30
CA GLY A 49 -2.18 -16.08 -0.21
C GLY A 49 -1.52 -15.38 0.98
N CYS A 50 -1.18 -16.15 2.01
CA CYS A 50 -0.45 -15.69 3.19
C CYS A 50 0.43 -16.82 3.75
N GLY A 51 1.38 -16.46 4.60
CA GLY A 51 2.28 -17.43 5.21
C GLY A 51 3.13 -18.16 4.17
N LYS A 52 3.09 -19.50 4.21
CA LYS A 52 3.85 -20.35 3.26
C LYS A 52 3.28 -20.28 1.84
N ASP A 53 2.01 -19.95 1.73
CA ASP A 53 1.28 -19.85 0.45
C ASP A 53 1.29 -18.43 -0.12
N PHE A 54 2.02 -17.51 0.51
CA PHE A 54 2.19 -16.17 0.00
C PHE A 54 3.02 -16.17 -1.28
N LYS A 55 2.34 -15.97 -2.42
CA LYS A 55 2.94 -16.03 -3.76
C LYS A 55 3.28 -14.65 -4.30
N GLY A 56 2.49 -13.64 -3.91
CA GLY A 56 2.62 -12.35 -4.52
C GLY A 56 1.57 -11.35 -4.09
N VAL A 57 1.51 -10.24 -4.83
CA VAL A 57 0.42 -9.27 -4.71
C VAL A 57 -0.11 -8.94 -6.10
N TYR A 58 -1.40 -8.66 -6.15
CA TYR A 58 -2.07 -8.07 -7.30
C TYR A 58 -2.07 -6.54 -7.15
N ASP A 59 -1.44 -5.82 -8.09
CA ASP A 59 -1.51 -4.36 -8.18
C ASP A 59 -2.83 -3.96 -8.85
N ARG A 60 -3.75 -3.38 -8.07
CA ARG A 60 -5.09 -3.01 -8.54
C ARG A 60 -5.08 -1.83 -9.51
N ARG A 61 -4.09 -0.95 -9.41
CA ARG A 61 -4.00 0.23 -10.28
C ARG A 61 -3.46 -0.09 -11.65
N ARG A 62 -2.46 -0.99 -11.70
CA ARG A 62 -1.85 -1.45 -12.96
C ARG A 62 -2.53 -2.67 -13.53
N LYS A 63 -3.32 -3.37 -12.71
CA LYS A 63 -3.95 -4.67 -13.01
C LYS A 63 -2.94 -5.76 -13.34
N GLU A 64 -1.82 -5.73 -12.61
CA GLU A 64 -0.69 -6.62 -12.79
C GLU A 64 -0.45 -7.45 -11.54
N ILE A 65 0.07 -8.63 -11.73
CA ILE A 65 0.48 -9.50 -10.63
C ILE A 65 1.99 -9.45 -10.49
N LEU A 66 2.42 -9.05 -9.30
CA LEU A 66 3.81 -9.11 -8.89
C LEU A 66 4.00 -10.39 -8.09
N TYR A 67 4.60 -11.40 -8.68
CA TYR A 67 4.87 -12.65 -7.99
C TYR A 67 6.35 -12.94 -7.83
N PHE A 68 6.67 -13.80 -6.86
CA PHE A 68 8.05 -14.15 -6.57
C PHE A 68 8.50 -15.35 -7.39
N THR A 69 9.49 -15.15 -8.22
CA THR A 69 10.31 -16.21 -8.76
C THR A 69 11.68 -16.16 -8.09
N GLY A 70 11.95 -17.06 -7.17
CA GLY A 70 13.29 -17.13 -6.62
C GLY A 70 13.46 -18.17 -5.52
N SER A 71 14.38 -19.11 -5.75
CA SER A 71 15.06 -19.87 -4.70
C SER A 71 15.90 -18.88 -3.90
N GLY A 72 15.72 -18.87 -2.55
CA GLY A 72 16.46 -17.95 -1.67
C GLY A 72 17.95 -17.97 -1.94
N THR A 73 18.52 -16.79 -2.11
CA THR A 73 19.95 -16.58 -2.04
C THR A 73 20.42 -16.75 -0.60
N ALA A 74 21.69 -17.13 -0.40
CA ALA A 74 22.31 -17.43 0.89
C ALA A 74 22.18 -16.30 1.95
N ASN A 75 21.73 -15.10 1.57
CA ASN A 75 21.54 -13.94 2.44
C ASN A 75 20.06 -13.62 2.73
N GLY A 76 19.10 -14.49 2.39
CA GLY A 76 17.69 -14.27 2.70
C GLY A 76 16.99 -13.22 1.82
N GLN A 77 17.69 -12.55 0.92
CA GLN A 77 17.09 -11.69 -0.09
C GLN A 77 16.61 -12.57 -1.25
N LYS A 78 15.30 -12.59 -1.46
CA LYS A 78 14.73 -13.14 -2.67
C LYS A 78 14.82 -12.07 -3.75
N ASP A 79 15.44 -12.38 -4.88
CA ASP A 79 15.32 -11.52 -6.06
C ASP A 79 13.86 -11.49 -6.48
N VAL A 80 13.23 -10.35 -6.31
CA VAL A 80 11.87 -10.09 -6.79
C VAL A 80 11.97 -9.87 -8.29
N LYS A 81 11.75 -10.93 -9.06
CA LYS A 81 11.41 -10.75 -10.47
C LYS A 81 9.90 -10.67 -10.54
N GLY A 82 9.39 -9.44 -10.63
CA GLY A 82 8.02 -9.22 -11.04
C GLY A 82 7.86 -9.68 -12.47
N GLU A 83 7.13 -10.74 -12.72
CA GLU A 83 6.54 -10.96 -14.03
C GLU A 83 5.17 -10.28 -13.98
N GLU A 84 4.96 -9.37 -14.91
CA GLU A 84 3.70 -8.68 -15.11
C GLU A 84 2.76 -9.65 -15.85
N LEU A 85 1.81 -10.23 -15.12
CA LEU A 85 0.78 -11.10 -15.69
C LEU A 85 -0.59 -10.44 -15.48
N ASP A 86 -1.43 -10.50 -16.49
CA ASP A 86 -2.84 -10.13 -16.36
C ASP A 86 -3.60 -11.24 -15.61
N LEU A 87 -4.69 -10.88 -14.91
CA LEU A 87 -5.62 -11.83 -14.29
C LEU A 87 -6.18 -12.87 -15.27
N GLN A 88 -6.25 -12.54 -16.56
CA GLN A 88 -6.75 -13.41 -17.62
C GLN A 88 -5.67 -14.31 -18.25
N ASP A 89 -4.41 -14.19 -17.82
CA ASP A 89 -3.34 -15.01 -18.41
C ASP A 89 -3.45 -16.45 -17.90
N GLU A 90 -3.53 -17.41 -18.83
CA GLU A 90 -3.57 -18.85 -18.50
C GLU A 90 -2.36 -19.30 -17.68
N LYS A 91 -1.20 -18.67 -17.87
CA LYS A 91 0.01 -18.94 -17.10
C LYS A 91 -0.16 -18.62 -15.61
N LEU A 92 -0.99 -17.65 -15.28
CA LEU A 92 -1.24 -17.28 -13.90
C LEU A 92 -1.89 -18.42 -13.12
N LYS A 93 -2.83 -19.09 -13.73
CA LYS A 93 -3.51 -20.25 -13.15
C LYS A 93 -2.53 -21.41 -12.92
N GLU A 94 -1.58 -21.63 -13.83
CA GLU A 94 -0.53 -22.63 -13.66
C GLU A 94 0.42 -22.29 -12.50
N VAL A 95 0.77 -21.02 -12.33
CA VAL A 95 1.70 -20.55 -11.29
C VAL A 95 1.06 -20.55 -9.90
N LEU A 96 -0.19 -20.09 -9.79
CA LEU A 96 -0.90 -19.98 -8.51
C LEU A 96 -1.56 -21.28 -8.08
N GLY A 97 -1.99 -22.11 -9.02
CA GLY A 97 -2.90 -23.22 -8.82
C GLY A 97 -4.36 -22.76 -8.73
N ASP A 98 -5.28 -23.71 -8.97
CA ASP A 98 -6.72 -23.41 -9.10
C ASP A 98 -7.28 -22.65 -7.88
N SER A 99 -6.97 -23.12 -6.67
CA SER A 99 -7.56 -22.56 -5.44
C SER A 99 -7.18 -21.11 -5.15
N LEU A 100 -5.88 -20.76 -5.32
CA LEU A 100 -5.41 -19.38 -5.09
C LEU A 100 -5.88 -18.45 -6.21
N TYR A 101 -5.95 -18.95 -7.43
CA TYR A 101 -6.44 -18.18 -8.57
C TYR A 101 -7.92 -17.85 -8.42
N GLU A 102 -8.76 -18.84 -8.09
CA GLU A 102 -10.20 -18.63 -7.87
C GLU A 102 -10.43 -17.63 -6.74
N LYS A 103 -9.75 -17.83 -5.59
CA LYS A 103 -9.82 -16.88 -4.48
C LYS A 103 -9.42 -15.46 -4.88
N LEU A 104 -8.33 -15.29 -5.63
CA LEU A 104 -7.91 -13.98 -6.10
C LEU A 104 -8.97 -13.32 -6.98
N CYS A 105 -9.58 -14.07 -7.91
CA CYS A 105 -10.64 -13.54 -8.77
C CYS A 105 -11.87 -13.09 -7.96
N GLU A 106 -12.30 -13.90 -6.98
CA GLU A 106 -13.40 -13.54 -6.07
C GLU A 106 -13.08 -12.29 -5.26
N ASP A 107 -11.88 -12.22 -4.66
CA ASP A 107 -11.45 -11.07 -3.87
C ASP A 107 -11.39 -9.79 -4.72
N VAL A 108 -10.88 -9.87 -5.95
CA VAL A 108 -10.81 -8.72 -6.87
C VAL A 108 -12.21 -8.25 -7.28
N GLU A 109 -13.14 -9.17 -7.56
CA GLU A 109 -14.52 -8.81 -7.87
C GLU A 109 -15.21 -8.11 -6.69
N LEU A 110 -15.01 -8.60 -5.48
CA LEU A 110 -15.51 -7.96 -4.26
C LEU A 110 -14.91 -6.56 -4.06
N LEU A 111 -13.61 -6.41 -4.27
CA LEU A 111 -12.93 -5.13 -4.15
C LEU A 111 -13.41 -4.11 -5.19
N ASP A 112 -13.63 -4.54 -6.41
CA ASP A 112 -14.10 -3.65 -7.48
C ASP A 112 -15.58 -3.26 -7.28
N GLY A 113 -16.35 -4.08 -6.58
CA GLY A 113 -17.75 -3.80 -6.26
C GLY A 113 -17.97 -3.01 -4.95
N ALA A 114 -17.13 -3.17 -3.96
CA ALA A 114 -17.38 -2.68 -2.59
C ALA A 114 -16.30 -1.73 -2.04
N ALA A 115 -15.08 -1.75 -2.58
CA ALA A 115 -14.03 -0.88 -2.05
C ALA A 115 -14.27 0.60 -2.41
N GLU A 116 -13.80 1.49 -1.54
CA GLU A 116 -13.74 2.92 -1.81
C GLU A 116 -12.97 3.18 -3.12
N PRO A 117 -13.45 4.09 -3.97
CA PRO A 117 -12.73 4.46 -5.17
C PRO A 117 -11.42 5.16 -4.83
N PHE A 118 -10.40 4.93 -5.65
CA PHE A 118 -9.13 5.63 -5.50
C PHE A 118 -9.31 7.13 -5.76
N ASP A 119 -9.05 7.93 -4.74
CA ASP A 119 -9.17 9.40 -4.79
C ASP A 119 -7.90 10.05 -4.21
N LEU A 120 -7.06 10.57 -5.10
CA LEU A 120 -5.78 11.16 -4.75
C LEU A 120 -5.93 12.41 -3.87
N GLU A 121 -6.97 13.21 -4.07
CA GLU A 121 -7.20 14.41 -3.26
C GLU A 121 -7.62 14.03 -1.83
N ARG A 122 -8.48 13.05 -1.66
CA ARG A 122 -8.82 12.53 -0.33
C ARG A 122 -7.59 11.93 0.37
N ILE A 123 -6.72 11.25 -0.37
CA ILE A 123 -5.46 10.70 0.17
C ILE A 123 -4.55 11.84 0.65
N ARG A 124 -4.35 12.86 -0.18
CA ARG A 124 -3.48 14.01 0.14
C ARG A 124 -3.96 14.80 1.36
N HIS A 125 -5.25 14.81 1.60
CA HIS A 125 -5.86 15.46 2.77
C HIS A 125 -6.05 14.53 3.97
N GLY A 126 -5.48 13.32 3.95
CA GLY A 126 -5.57 12.37 5.06
C GLY A 126 -6.99 11.88 5.36
N LYS A 127 -7.88 11.87 4.37
CA LYS A 127 -9.27 11.39 4.47
C LYS A 127 -9.46 9.96 3.96
N LEU A 128 -8.47 9.44 3.25
CA LEU A 128 -8.43 8.10 2.70
C LEU A 128 -7.00 7.57 2.83
N SER A 129 -6.84 6.38 3.37
CA SER A 129 -5.52 5.75 3.51
C SER A 129 -5.30 4.72 2.41
N PRO A 130 -4.31 4.90 1.53
CA PRO A 130 -3.89 3.83 0.64
C PRO A 130 -3.24 2.71 1.45
N VAL A 131 -3.72 1.48 1.24
CA VAL A 131 -3.27 0.28 1.94
C VAL A 131 -2.45 -0.59 1.02
N PHE A 132 -1.31 -1.04 1.53
CA PHE A 132 -0.39 -1.94 0.86
C PHE A 132 -0.14 -3.18 1.70
N PHE A 133 -0.06 -4.32 1.06
CA PHE A 133 0.29 -5.59 1.68
C PHE A 133 1.68 -6.03 1.22
N GLY A 134 2.46 -6.59 2.12
CA GLY A 134 3.80 -7.05 1.78
C GLY A 134 4.55 -7.68 2.94
N SER A 135 5.85 -7.91 2.74
CA SER A 135 6.76 -8.40 3.75
C SER A 135 8.09 -7.66 3.67
N ALA A 136 8.36 -6.83 4.66
CA ALA A 136 9.62 -6.09 4.73
C ALA A 136 10.83 -7.02 4.97
N LEU A 137 10.62 -8.15 5.66
CA LEU A 137 11.69 -9.13 5.90
C LEU A 137 12.21 -9.76 4.62
N THR A 138 11.30 -10.06 3.70
CA THR A 138 11.62 -10.65 2.39
C THR A 138 11.80 -9.60 1.31
N ASN A 139 11.73 -8.32 1.67
CA ASN A 139 11.79 -7.15 0.79
C ASN A 139 10.68 -7.13 -0.28
N PHE A 140 9.54 -7.74 0.05
CA PHE A 140 8.45 -7.94 -0.89
C PHE A 140 7.38 -6.87 -0.78
N GLY A 141 7.02 -6.28 -1.93
CA GLY A 141 6.04 -5.20 -2.00
C GLY A 141 6.58 -3.86 -1.47
N VAL A 142 7.83 -3.79 -1.00
CA VAL A 142 8.42 -2.55 -0.46
C VAL A 142 8.77 -1.56 -1.57
N GLU A 143 9.39 -2.02 -2.65
CA GLU A 143 9.74 -1.16 -3.78
C GLU A 143 8.49 -0.57 -4.47
N PRO A 144 7.47 -1.35 -4.84
CA PRO A 144 6.21 -0.81 -5.35
C PRO A 144 5.54 0.18 -4.38
N PHE A 145 5.54 -0.13 -3.07
CA PHE A 145 5.04 0.78 -2.05
C PHE A 145 5.77 2.12 -2.07
N LEU A 146 7.10 2.11 -2.07
CA LEU A 146 7.90 3.35 -2.09
C LEU A 146 7.66 4.15 -3.37
N HIS A 147 7.55 3.49 -4.50
CA HIS A 147 7.24 4.15 -5.77
C HIS A 147 5.89 4.86 -5.73
N GLU A 148 4.84 4.17 -5.31
CA GLU A 148 3.50 4.74 -5.17
C GLU A 148 3.44 5.82 -4.08
N PHE A 149 4.15 5.63 -2.97
CA PHE A 149 4.28 6.63 -1.90
C PHE A 149 4.82 7.94 -2.44
N LEU A 150 5.90 7.92 -3.24
CA LEU A 150 6.49 9.13 -3.83
C LEU A 150 5.52 9.87 -4.78
N GLN A 151 4.64 9.14 -5.47
CA GLN A 151 3.65 9.74 -6.36
C GLN A 151 2.46 10.36 -5.63
N MET A 152 2.09 9.78 -4.50
CA MET A 152 0.89 10.19 -3.75
C MET A 152 1.19 11.24 -2.68
N THR A 153 2.43 11.33 -2.18
CA THR A 153 2.79 12.29 -1.14
C THR A 153 2.77 13.72 -1.66
N THR A 154 2.49 14.64 -0.75
CA THR A 154 2.58 16.06 -1.01
C THR A 154 3.96 16.60 -0.61
N PRO A 155 4.46 17.66 -1.25
CA PRO A 155 5.56 18.42 -0.70
C PRO A 155 5.18 19.02 0.66
N PRO A 156 6.16 19.54 1.44
CA PRO A 156 5.85 20.27 2.66
C PRO A 156 4.81 21.36 2.41
N LEU A 157 3.81 21.45 3.28
CA LEU A 157 2.76 22.45 3.15
C LEU A 157 3.20 23.79 3.72
N PRO A 158 2.68 24.93 3.17
CA PRO A 158 2.89 26.26 3.73
C PRO A 158 2.50 26.32 5.21
N ARG A 159 3.20 27.12 5.99
CA ARG A 159 2.96 27.30 7.42
C ARG A 159 2.53 28.72 7.73
N THR A 160 1.42 28.86 8.46
CA THR A 160 0.99 30.15 8.98
C THR A 160 1.80 30.49 10.24
N THR A 161 2.41 31.67 10.25
CA THR A 161 3.15 32.24 11.39
C THR A 161 2.52 33.56 11.80
N ALA A 162 3.03 34.19 12.88
CA ALA A 162 2.60 35.53 13.29
C ALA A 162 2.89 36.60 12.23
N ASP A 163 3.94 36.39 11.43
CA ASP A 163 4.40 37.34 10.40
C ASP A 163 3.85 37.04 9.00
N GLY A 164 2.99 36.03 8.86
CA GLY A 164 2.40 35.63 7.59
C GLY A 164 2.60 34.17 7.24
N ILE A 165 2.39 33.82 5.98
CA ILE A 165 2.56 32.47 5.46
C ILE A 165 4.00 32.26 5.02
N VAL A 166 4.64 31.21 5.52
CA VAL A 166 5.95 30.73 5.06
C VAL A 166 5.72 29.65 4.03
N ASP A 167 6.12 29.91 2.79
CA ASP A 167 6.07 28.95 1.70
C ASP A 167 7.32 28.05 1.76
N PRO A 168 7.17 26.71 1.66
CA PRO A 168 8.29 25.78 1.66
C PRO A 168 9.24 25.94 0.45
N PHE A 169 8.76 26.58 -0.61
CA PHE A 169 9.55 26.87 -1.83
C PHE A 169 10.14 28.28 -1.85
N ASP A 170 9.99 29.07 -0.76
CA ASP A 170 10.62 30.37 -0.64
C ASP A 170 12.16 30.20 -0.57
N GLU A 171 12.90 30.94 -1.39
CA GLU A 171 14.37 30.89 -1.42
C GLU A 171 15.01 31.41 -0.12
N ARG A 172 14.27 32.16 0.67
CA ARG A 172 14.74 32.68 1.97
C ARG A 172 14.78 31.55 3.00
N PHE A 173 15.87 31.50 3.74
CA PHE A 173 15.98 30.58 4.87
C PHE A 173 14.93 30.89 5.94
N SER A 174 14.20 29.87 6.36
CA SER A 174 13.28 29.93 7.49
C SER A 174 13.50 28.76 8.42
N ALA A 175 13.35 28.98 9.72
CA ALA A 175 13.49 27.93 10.72
C ALA A 175 12.48 28.10 11.85
N PHE A 176 12.15 27.00 12.48
CA PHE A 176 11.30 26.95 13.65
C PHE A 176 12.06 26.31 14.81
N VAL A 177 12.19 27.07 15.91
CA VAL A 177 12.80 26.56 17.14
C VAL A 177 11.71 25.94 18.01
N PHE A 178 11.81 24.64 18.28
CA PHE A 178 10.81 23.89 19.04
C PHE A 178 11.31 23.40 20.40
N LYS A 179 12.62 23.51 20.69
CA LYS A 179 13.22 23.08 21.96
C LYS A 179 14.58 23.72 22.19
#